data_d003c789725e10c984f9da6bb1a37460
#
_entry.id   d003c789725e10c984f9da6bb1a37460
#
_cell.length_a   1.000
_cell.length_b   1.000
_cell.length_c   1.000
_cell.angle_alpha   90.00
_cell.angle_beta   90.00
_cell.angle_gamma   90.00
#
_symmetry.space_group_name_H-M   'P 1'
#
loop_
_entity.id
_entity.type
_entity.pdbx_description
1 polymer ?
#
loop_
_entity_poly.entity_id
_entity_poly.type
_entity_poly.pdbx_seq_one_letter_code
_entity_poly.pdbx_strand_id
1 'polypeptide(L)'
;TSSPVFLASARMGLAVNDPAHGFCRDCLTLQEDAGPRCGRCGSPRLARHGELYDLHLAHIDCDAFYAAIEKRDDPALKDRPVIVGGGKRGVVSTACYIARIHGVRSAMPMFKALEACPEAVVIKPDMEKYARVGRQVRAMMQALTPLVEPLSIDEAFLDLAGTQKLHGLPPALVLARFSQAVEKEIGITVSVGLSYCKFLAKVA
;
A
#
# COMPACT_ATOMS: atom_id res chain seq x y z
N THR A 1 17.42 37.32 12.42
CA THR A 1 18.15 36.43 13.35
C THR A 1 17.70 35.00 13.06
N SER A 2 18.53 34.32 12.24
CA SER A 2 18.30 32.93 11.79
C SER A 2 18.76 31.97 12.90
N SER A 3 17.89 31.12 13.38
CA SER A 3 18.27 30.00 14.26
C SER A 3 18.80 28.84 13.42
N PRO A 4 19.92 28.21 13.76
CA PRO A 4 20.45 27.08 13.04
C PRO A 4 19.64 25.83 13.37
N VAL A 5 19.18 25.12 12.31
CA VAL A 5 18.67 23.77 12.39
C VAL A 5 19.83 22.85 12.72
N PHE A 6 19.90 22.37 13.94
CA PHE A 6 20.84 21.33 14.36
C PHE A 6 20.44 19.99 13.69
N LEU A 7 21.16 19.61 12.65
CA LEU A 7 21.25 18.25 12.15
C LEU A 7 22.05 17.44 13.18
N ALA A 8 21.36 16.84 14.15
CA ALA A 8 21.96 15.83 14.98
C ALA A 8 22.18 14.57 14.13
N SER A 9 23.42 14.40 13.65
CA SER A 9 23.94 13.15 13.14
C SER A 9 24.10 12.18 14.32
N ALA A 10 22.98 11.63 14.80
CA ALA A 10 23.00 10.49 15.70
C ALA A 10 23.39 9.26 14.88
N ARG A 11 24.60 8.75 15.07
CA ARG A 11 24.96 7.37 14.76
C ARG A 11 24.06 6.48 15.63
N MET A 12 22.92 6.08 15.07
CA MET A 12 22.04 5.11 15.69
C MET A 12 22.69 3.73 15.57
N GLY A 13 23.45 3.36 16.61
CA GLY A 13 23.66 1.95 16.94
C GLY A 13 22.35 1.41 17.51
N LEU A 14 21.37 1.16 16.66
CA LEU A 14 20.14 0.47 17.05
C LEU A 14 20.51 -0.96 17.37
N ALA A 15 20.16 -1.43 18.56
CA ALA A 15 20.19 -2.83 18.92
C ALA A 15 19.19 -3.56 18.01
N VAL A 16 19.70 -4.33 17.06
CA VAL A 16 19.04 -4.82 15.86
C VAL A 16 17.95 -5.86 16.12
N ASN A 17 17.62 -6.24 17.36
CA ASN A 17 16.69 -7.33 17.67
C ASN A 17 15.73 -7.05 18.84
N ASP A 18 15.36 -5.80 19.11
CA ASP A 18 14.35 -5.51 20.12
C ASP A 18 12.95 -5.39 19.46
N PRO A 19 12.00 -6.30 19.76
CA PRO A 19 10.63 -6.24 19.22
C PRO A 19 9.86 -4.97 19.63
N ALA A 20 10.37 -4.18 20.57
CA ALA A 20 9.80 -2.89 20.95
C ALA A 20 10.06 -1.81 19.89
N HIS A 21 11.12 -1.94 19.08
CA HIS A 21 11.47 -0.94 18.09
C HIS A 21 10.56 -1.00 16.85
N GLY A 22 10.05 0.13 16.45
CA GLY A 22 9.18 0.25 15.29
C GLY A 22 8.99 1.70 14.87
N PHE A 23 7.99 1.98 14.07
CA PHE A 23 7.61 3.34 13.71
C PHE A 23 6.10 3.48 13.55
N CYS A 24 5.63 4.71 13.63
CA CYS A 24 4.24 5.05 13.33
C CYS A 24 4.05 5.20 11.83
N ARG A 25 3.07 4.49 11.25
CA ARG A 25 2.75 4.56 9.81
C ARG A 25 2.14 5.90 9.40
N ASP A 26 1.62 6.69 10.35
CA ASP A 26 0.99 7.98 10.06
C ASP A 26 1.98 9.16 10.15
N CYS A 27 2.77 9.26 11.21
CA CYS A 27 3.70 10.39 11.38
C CYS A 27 5.18 10.02 11.16
N LEU A 28 5.47 8.75 10.85
CA LEU A 28 6.79 8.17 10.59
C LEU A 28 7.79 8.34 11.75
N THR A 29 7.32 8.70 12.94
CA THR A 29 8.17 8.81 14.13
C THR A 29 8.56 7.42 14.60
N LEU A 30 9.85 7.23 14.86
CA LEU A 30 10.37 6.00 15.47
C LEU A 30 9.75 5.83 16.87
N GLN A 31 9.48 4.59 17.23
CA GLN A 31 8.95 4.20 18.52
C GLN A 31 9.98 3.32 19.22
N GLU A 32 10.33 3.69 20.43
CA GLU A 32 11.30 2.97 21.28
C GLU A 32 10.60 2.21 22.40
N ASP A 33 9.30 2.41 22.53
CA ASP A 33 8.47 1.76 23.55
C ASP A 33 7.49 0.76 22.96
N ALA A 34 7.01 -0.17 23.79
CA ALA A 34 6.01 -1.17 23.41
C ALA A 34 4.56 -0.67 23.52
N GLY A 35 4.33 0.64 23.73
CA GLY A 35 3.01 1.22 23.88
C GLY A 35 2.08 0.94 22.69
N PRO A 36 0.75 0.79 22.89
CA PRO A 36 -0.19 0.43 21.83
C PRO A 36 -0.45 1.58 20.83
N ARG A 37 0.04 2.77 21.10
CA ARG A 37 -0.16 3.97 20.30
C ARG A 37 1.12 4.76 20.15
N CYS A 38 1.21 5.52 19.06
CA CYS A 38 2.32 6.44 18.81
C CYS A 38 2.40 7.51 19.91
N GLY A 39 3.55 7.64 20.56
CA GLY A 39 3.77 8.67 21.59
C GLY A 39 3.68 10.10 21.04
N ARG A 40 3.88 10.30 19.72
CA ARG A 40 3.81 11.62 19.09
C ARG A 40 2.40 12.03 18.63
N CYS A 41 1.69 11.14 17.91
CA CYS A 41 0.42 11.49 17.25
C CYS A 41 -0.79 10.69 17.77
N GLY A 42 -0.59 9.77 18.73
CA GLY A 42 -1.66 8.95 19.30
C GLY A 42 -2.19 7.83 18.39
N SER A 43 -1.67 7.70 17.16
CA SER A 43 -2.13 6.69 16.21
C SER A 43 -1.87 5.26 16.70
N PRO A 44 -2.81 4.32 16.49
CA PRO A 44 -2.58 2.89 16.74
C PRO A 44 -1.85 2.20 15.58
N ARG A 45 -1.61 2.88 14.45
CA ARG A 45 -1.01 2.31 13.24
C ARG A 45 0.51 2.23 13.37
N LEU A 46 0.97 1.30 14.18
CA LEU A 46 2.40 1.06 14.43
C LEU A 46 2.88 -0.15 13.62
N ALA A 47 4.05 -0.04 13.01
CA ALA A 47 4.76 -1.15 12.40
C ALA A 47 5.90 -1.55 13.34
N ARG A 48 5.93 -2.82 13.77
CA ARG A 48 6.94 -3.38 14.67
C ARG A 48 7.30 -4.80 14.25
N HIS A 49 8.57 -5.06 14.14
CA HIS A 49 9.12 -6.40 13.92
C HIS A 49 10.61 -6.38 14.26
N GLY A 50 11.15 -7.45 14.82
CA GLY A 50 12.57 -7.50 15.21
C GLY A 50 13.54 -7.25 14.07
N GLU A 51 13.19 -7.67 12.84
CA GLU A 51 14.00 -7.52 11.63
C GLU A 51 13.55 -6.35 10.73
N LEU A 52 12.65 -5.47 11.22
CA LEU A 52 11.97 -4.46 10.41
C LEU A 52 12.92 -3.59 9.58
N TYR A 53 14.10 -3.31 10.10
CA TYR A 53 15.07 -2.42 9.47
C TYR A 53 16.12 -3.13 8.62
N ASP A 54 16.16 -4.48 8.67
CA ASP A 54 17.07 -5.32 7.89
C ASP A 54 16.43 -5.87 6.64
N LEU A 55 15.09 -5.88 6.59
CA LEU A 55 14.32 -6.36 5.45
C LEU A 55 14.38 -5.37 4.29
N HIS A 56 14.48 -5.89 3.06
CA HIS A 56 14.67 -5.05 1.88
C HIS A 56 13.88 -5.47 0.63
N LEU A 57 13.32 -6.69 0.59
CA LEU A 57 12.46 -7.12 -0.50
C LEU A 57 11.00 -6.80 -0.19
N ALA A 58 10.39 -5.93 -0.99
CA ALA A 58 9.01 -5.54 -0.85
C ALA A 58 8.13 -6.12 -1.95
N HIS A 59 6.89 -6.47 -1.60
CA HIS A 59 5.78 -6.65 -2.52
C HIS A 59 4.79 -5.51 -2.31
N ILE A 60 4.37 -4.85 -3.38
CA ILE A 60 3.40 -3.77 -3.36
C ILE A 60 2.22 -4.16 -4.25
N ASP A 61 1.00 -4.01 -3.72
CA ASP A 61 -0.27 -4.30 -4.41
C ASP A 61 -1.24 -3.16 -4.15
N CYS A 62 -1.89 -2.63 -5.21
CA CYS A 62 -2.87 -1.55 -5.07
C CYS A 62 -4.22 -2.12 -4.60
N ASP A 63 -4.73 -1.61 -3.49
CA ASP A 63 -5.95 -2.10 -2.83
C ASP A 63 -7.18 -1.95 -3.71
N ALA A 64 -7.83 -3.07 -4.07
CA ALA A 64 -9.04 -3.11 -4.90
C ALA A 64 -8.93 -2.20 -6.15
N PHE A 65 -7.83 -2.25 -6.86
CA PHE A 65 -7.30 -1.26 -7.79
C PHE A 65 -8.34 -0.60 -8.69
N TYR A 66 -9.06 -1.36 -9.53
CA TYR A 66 -10.03 -0.76 -10.44
C TYR A 66 -11.19 -0.10 -9.68
N ALA A 67 -11.71 -0.77 -8.68
CA ALA A 67 -12.82 -0.23 -7.89
C ALA A 67 -12.40 1.00 -7.05
N ALA A 68 -11.15 1.05 -6.58
CA ALA A 68 -10.59 2.20 -5.88
C ALA A 68 -10.51 3.43 -6.80
N ILE A 69 -10.07 3.25 -8.06
CA ILE A 69 -10.01 4.32 -9.06
C ILE A 69 -11.42 4.84 -9.38
N GLU A 70 -12.40 3.95 -9.58
CA GLU A 70 -13.78 4.37 -9.84
C GLU A 70 -14.37 5.16 -8.66
N LYS A 71 -14.14 4.72 -7.43
CA LYS A 71 -14.61 5.42 -6.23
C LYS A 71 -13.89 6.75 -5.99
N ARG A 72 -12.62 6.85 -6.38
CA ARG A 72 -11.86 8.11 -6.35
C ARG A 72 -12.43 9.14 -7.31
N ASP A 73 -12.74 8.70 -8.52
CA ASP A 73 -13.16 9.57 -9.62
C ASP A 73 -14.65 9.99 -9.50
N ASP A 74 -15.47 9.17 -8.82
CA ASP A 74 -16.89 9.48 -8.54
C ASP A 74 -17.19 9.41 -7.04
N PRO A 75 -17.25 10.55 -6.32
CA PRO A 75 -17.58 10.62 -4.91
C PRO A 75 -18.93 10.00 -4.52
N ALA A 76 -19.89 9.89 -5.45
CA ALA A 76 -21.18 9.26 -5.18
C ALA A 76 -21.06 7.74 -4.92
N LEU A 77 -19.95 7.14 -5.30
CA LEU A 77 -19.64 5.74 -5.07
C LEU A 77 -18.98 5.46 -3.72
N LYS A 78 -18.60 6.49 -2.96
CA LYS A 78 -17.77 6.36 -1.76
C LYS A 78 -18.31 5.31 -0.78
N ASP A 79 -19.57 5.36 -0.47
CA ASP A 79 -20.22 4.50 0.54
C ASP A 79 -21.06 3.38 -0.10
N ARG A 80 -20.93 3.17 -1.40
CA ARG A 80 -21.67 2.13 -2.14
C ARG A 80 -20.80 0.91 -2.43
N PRO A 81 -21.37 -0.30 -2.45
CA PRO A 81 -20.69 -1.47 -2.99
C PRO A 81 -20.48 -1.29 -4.50
N VAL A 82 -19.23 -1.41 -4.95
CA VAL A 82 -18.81 -1.27 -6.34
C VAL A 82 -18.15 -2.54 -6.83
N ILE A 83 -18.59 -3.00 -8.00
CA ILE A 83 -18.03 -4.14 -8.71
C ILE A 83 -17.60 -3.66 -10.08
N VAL A 84 -16.34 -3.84 -10.42
CA VAL A 84 -15.85 -3.65 -11.78
C VAL A 84 -15.83 -5.00 -12.48
N GLY A 85 -16.54 -5.13 -13.62
CA GLY A 85 -16.62 -6.41 -14.31
C GLY A 85 -17.38 -6.35 -15.62
N GLY A 86 -17.32 -7.43 -16.39
CA GLY A 86 -18.03 -7.57 -17.65
C GLY A 86 -19.48 -8.02 -17.46
N GLY A 87 -20.34 -7.81 -18.47
CA GLY A 87 -21.78 -8.03 -18.44
C GLY A 87 -22.27 -9.36 -17.82
N LYS A 88 -23.57 -9.68 -17.90
CA LYS A 88 -24.22 -10.79 -17.17
C LYS A 88 -23.53 -12.17 -17.24
N ARG A 89 -22.79 -12.46 -18.32
CA ARG A 89 -22.00 -13.70 -18.51
C ARG A 89 -20.51 -13.53 -18.20
N GLY A 90 -20.07 -12.34 -17.76
CA GLY A 90 -18.70 -12.05 -17.42
C GLY A 90 -18.38 -12.43 -15.98
N VAL A 91 -17.17 -12.06 -15.56
CA VAL A 91 -16.67 -12.24 -14.19
C VAL A 91 -16.36 -10.90 -13.54
N VAL A 92 -16.31 -10.90 -12.22
CA VAL A 92 -15.81 -9.80 -11.40
C VAL A 92 -14.30 -9.64 -11.66
N SER A 93 -13.89 -8.47 -12.20
CA SER A 93 -12.47 -8.13 -12.28
C SER A 93 -11.96 -7.65 -10.93
N THR A 94 -12.69 -6.72 -10.30
CA THR A 94 -12.36 -6.19 -8.96
C THR A 94 -13.64 -5.85 -8.21
N ALA A 95 -13.68 -6.10 -6.91
CA ALA A 95 -14.73 -5.68 -6.00
C ALA A 95 -14.15 -4.78 -4.91
N CYS A 96 -14.81 -3.67 -4.60
CA CYS A 96 -14.42 -2.83 -3.47
C CYS A 96 -14.66 -3.55 -2.14
N TYR A 97 -14.07 -3.06 -1.04
CA TYR A 97 -14.18 -3.70 0.27
C TYR A 97 -15.63 -3.84 0.75
N ILE A 98 -16.51 -2.88 0.46
CA ILE A 98 -17.94 -2.96 0.81
C ILE A 98 -18.57 -4.16 0.09
N ALA A 99 -18.35 -4.31 -1.22
CA ALA A 99 -18.87 -5.47 -1.95
C ALA A 99 -18.25 -6.80 -1.46
N ARG A 100 -16.98 -6.79 -1.03
CA ARG A 100 -16.32 -7.98 -0.44
C ARG A 100 -16.94 -8.43 0.89
N ILE A 101 -17.47 -7.50 1.69
CA ILE A 101 -18.22 -7.83 2.93
C ILE A 101 -19.46 -8.67 2.62
N HIS A 102 -20.13 -8.41 1.49
CA HIS A 102 -21.27 -9.21 1.01
C HIS A 102 -20.85 -10.54 0.32
N GLY A 103 -19.58 -10.89 0.38
CA GLY A 103 -19.07 -12.16 -0.16
C GLY A 103 -18.63 -12.10 -1.62
N VAL A 104 -18.66 -10.94 -2.28
CA VAL A 104 -18.17 -10.80 -3.66
C VAL A 104 -16.64 -10.96 -3.71
N ARG A 105 -16.15 -11.72 -4.72
CA ARG A 105 -14.72 -11.99 -4.92
C ARG A 105 -14.34 -11.79 -6.38
N SER A 106 -13.07 -11.48 -6.63
CA SER A 106 -12.49 -11.49 -7.99
C SER A 106 -12.65 -12.86 -8.63
N ALA A 107 -12.78 -12.88 -9.95
CA ALA A 107 -13.09 -14.06 -10.78
C ALA A 107 -14.47 -14.72 -10.53
N MET A 108 -15.28 -14.22 -9.59
CA MET A 108 -16.63 -14.70 -9.37
C MET A 108 -17.50 -14.39 -10.60
N PRO A 109 -18.38 -15.32 -11.07
CA PRO A 109 -19.36 -15.01 -12.10
C PRO A 109 -20.26 -13.85 -11.69
N MET A 110 -20.51 -12.90 -12.61
CA MET A 110 -21.28 -11.68 -12.32
C MET A 110 -22.69 -11.96 -11.78
N PHE A 111 -23.36 -13.02 -12.26
CA PHE A 111 -24.68 -13.36 -11.74
C PHE A 111 -24.66 -13.74 -10.25
N LYS A 112 -23.62 -14.50 -9.82
CA LYS A 112 -23.43 -14.83 -8.39
C LYS A 112 -23.05 -13.62 -7.55
N ALA A 113 -22.24 -12.72 -8.12
CA ALA A 113 -21.87 -11.48 -7.44
C ALA A 113 -23.08 -10.57 -7.21
N LEU A 114 -24.00 -10.47 -8.18
CA LEU A 114 -25.23 -9.71 -8.04
C LEU A 114 -26.28 -10.39 -7.15
N GLU A 115 -26.27 -11.72 -7.07
CA GLU A 115 -27.07 -12.47 -6.09
C GLU A 115 -26.59 -12.19 -4.66
N ALA A 116 -25.26 -12.14 -4.45
CA ALA A 116 -24.66 -11.86 -3.15
C ALA A 116 -24.77 -10.38 -2.74
N CYS A 117 -24.76 -9.44 -3.69
CA CYS A 117 -24.83 -8.00 -3.45
C CYS A 117 -25.71 -7.33 -4.51
N PRO A 118 -27.06 -7.42 -4.38
CA PRO A 118 -28.00 -6.90 -5.39
C PRO A 118 -27.92 -5.39 -5.59
N GLU A 119 -27.54 -4.65 -4.55
CA GLU A 119 -27.40 -3.17 -4.56
C GLU A 119 -26.07 -2.68 -5.14
N ALA A 120 -25.19 -3.59 -5.58
CA ALA A 120 -23.88 -3.22 -6.09
C ALA A 120 -23.98 -2.41 -7.38
N VAL A 121 -23.20 -1.34 -7.44
CA VAL A 121 -22.98 -0.58 -8.68
C VAL A 121 -22.00 -1.36 -9.54
N VAL A 122 -22.43 -1.80 -10.69
CA VAL A 122 -21.58 -2.52 -11.65
C VAL A 122 -21.02 -1.53 -12.68
N ILE A 123 -19.71 -1.48 -12.77
CA ILE A 123 -18.98 -0.60 -13.69
C ILE A 123 -18.24 -1.45 -14.72
N LYS A 124 -18.37 -1.07 -15.99
CA LYS A 124 -17.61 -1.71 -17.07
C LYS A 124 -16.14 -1.30 -16.96
N PRO A 125 -15.18 -2.24 -17.09
CA PRO A 125 -13.76 -1.91 -17.00
C PRO A 125 -13.31 -0.88 -18.03
N ASP A 126 -12.59 0.15 -17.56
CA ASP A 126 -11.87 1.12 -18.40
C ASP A 126 -10.37 0.85 -18.29
N MET A 127 -9.87 -0.06 -19.14
CA MET A 127 -8.47 -0.51 -19.08
C MET A 127 -7.48 0.59 -19.42
N GLU A 128 -7.84 1.58 -20.23
CA GLU A 128 -6.96 2.71 -20.55
C GLU A 128 -6.74 3.61 -19.32
N LYS A 129 -7.83 3.93 -18.61
CA LYS A 129 -7.78 4.66 -17.34
C LYS A 129 -6.91 3.93 -16.30
N TYR A 130 -7.14 2.63 -16.11
CA TYR A 130 -6.40 1.85 -15.13
C TYR A 130 -4.92 1.72 -15.50
N ALA A 131 -4.59 1.51 -16.78
CA ALA A 131 -3.21 1.48 -17.26
C ALA A 131 -2.49 2.81 -17.01
N ARG A 132 -3.17 3.95 -17.18
CA ARG A 132 -2.61 5.28 -16.90
C ARG A 132 -2.26 5.42 -15.40
N VAL A 133 -3.19 5.05 -14.51
CA VAL A 133 -2.94 5.11 -13.06
C VAL A 133 -1.85 4.13 -12.63
N GLY A 134 -1.85 2.90 -13.15
CA GLY A 134 -0.80 1.91 -12.89
C GLY A 134 0.60 2.41 -13.29
N ARG A 135 0.71 3.12 -14.42
CA ARG A 135 1.99 3.75 -14.82
C ARG A 135 2.44 4.84 -13.84
N GLN A 136 1.51 5.62 -13.28
CA GLN A 136 1.83 6.65 -12.28
C GLN A 136 2.38 6.01 -11.00
N VAL A 137 1.70 5.00 -10.46
CA VAL A 137 2.19 4.26 -9.27
C VAL A 137 3.54 3.62 -9.55
N ARG A 138 3.73 3.00 -10.73
CA ARG A 138 5.00 2.39 -11.12
C ARG A 138 6.15 3.39 -11.22
N ALA A 139 5.90 4.58 -11.74
CA ALA A 139 6.91 5.64 -11.78
C ALA A 139 7.34 6.06 -10.36
N MET A 140 6.40 6.10 -9.41
CA MET A 140 6.71 6.34 -7.99
C MET A 140 7.54 5.18 -7.39
N MET A 141 7.25 3.92 -7.73
CA MET A 141 8.06 2.76 -7.31
C MET A 141 9.50 2.86 -7.86
N GLN A 142 9.65 3.22 -9.12
CA GLN A 142 10.95 3.36 -9.79
C GLN A 142 11.80 4.51 -9.19
N ALA A 143 11.16 5.51 -8.59
CA ALA A 143 11.87 6.56 -7.84
C ALA A 143 12.48 6.05 -6.52
N LEU A 144 12.02 4.91 -5.99
CA LEU A 144 12.58 4.30 -4.77
C LEU A 144 13.82 3.44 -5.08
N THR A 145 13.77 2.70 -6.19
CA THR A 145 14.83 1.77 -6.61
C THR A 145 14.69 1.47 -8.10
N PRO A 146 15.80 1.28 -8.84
CA PRO A 146 15.73 0.78 -10.21
C PRO A 146 15.31 -0.70 -10.31
N LEU A 147 15.38 -1.45 -9.20
CA LEU A 147 15.07 -2.87 -9.14
C LEU A 147 13.59 -3.10 -8.85
N VAL A 148 12.74 -2.74 -9.81
CA VAL A 148 11.29 -2.96 -9.78
C VAL A 148 10.95 -4.06 -10.77
N GLU A 149 10.31 -5.14 -10.28
CA GLU A 149 9.82 -6.28 -11.08
C GLU A 149 8.29 -6.26 -11.09
N PRO A 150 7.67 -5.75 -12.16
CA PRO A 150 6.21 -5.76 -12.29
C PRO A 150 5.66 -7.18 -12.44
N LEU A 151 4.59 -7.49 -11.72
CA LEU A 151 3.83 -8.73 -11.86
C LEU A 151 2.55 -8.51 -12.67
N SER A 152 1.91 -7.36 -12.44
CA SER A 152 0.69 -6.96 -13.12
C SER A 152 0.64 -5.43 -13.29
N ILE A 153 -0.52 -4.90 -13.63
CA ILE A 153 -0.78 -3.46 -13.76
C ILE A 153 -0.76 -2.75 -12.40
N ASP A 154 -1.04 -3.46 -11.32
CA ASP A 154 -1.28 -2.95 -9.96
C ASP A 154 -0.32 -3.52 -8.91
N GLU A 155 0.53 -4.51 -9.27
CA GLU A 155 1.47 -5.10 -8.32
C GLU A 155 2.89 -5.22 -8.86
N ALA A 156 3.87 -5.15 -7.94
CA ALA A 156 5.28 -5.33 -8.25
C ALA A 156 6.08 -5.78 -7.03
N PHE A 157 7.21 -6.45 -7.29
CA PHE A 157 8.29 -6.59 -6.32
C PHE A 157 9.30 -5.45 -6.48
N LEU A 158 9.86 -5.02 -5.35
CA LEU A 158 10.94 -4.04 -5.26
C LEU A 158 12.08 -4.60 -4.43
N ASP A 159 13.31 -4.44 -4.90
CA ASP A 159 14.49 -4.66 -4.07
C ASP A 159 15.07 -3.30 -3.65
N LEU A 160 15.05 -3.03 -2.36
CA LEU A 160 15.57 -1.81 -1.74
C LEU A 160 16.94 -2.04 -1.06
N ALA A 161 17.61 -3.16 -1.32
CA ALA A 161 18.95 -3.40 -0.80
C ALA A 161 19.90 -2.27 -1.25
N GLY A 162 20.67 -1.72 -0.30
CA GLY A 162 21.63 -0.66 -0.57
C GLY A 162 21.04 0.74 -0.79
N THR A 163 19.71 0.91 -0.82
CA THR A 163 19.08 2.22 -1.06
C THR A 163 19.07 3.15 0.17
N GLN A 164 19.47 2.68 1.34
CA GLN A 164 19.51 3.47 2.58
C GLN A 164 20.36 4.74 2.45
N LYS A 165 21.49 4.68 1.70
CA LYS A 165 22.34 5.85 1.46
C LYS A 165 21.64 6.90 0.59
N LEU A 166 20.82 6.45 -0.37
CA LEU A 166 20.06 7.32 -1.26
C LEU A 166 18.93 8.04 -0.51
N HIS A 167 18.18 7.30 0.29
CA HIS A 167 16.99 7.83 0.97
C HIS A 167 17.25 8.40 2.37
N GLY A 168 18.42 8.10 2.97
CA GLY A 168 18.73 8.46 4.36
C GLY A 168 17.85 7.71 5.38
N LEU A 169 17.15 6.66 4.96
CA LEU A 169 16.17 5.92 5.75
C LEU A 169 16.22 4.42 5.44
N PRO A 170 15.85 3.55 6.40
CA PRO A 170 15.67 2.13 6.13
C PRO A 170 14.47 1.86 5.21
N PRO A 171 14.48 0.73 4.47
CA PRO A 171 13.43 0.37 3.50
C PRO A 171 12.01 0.45 4.05
N ALA A 172 11.76 0.00 5.27
CA ALA A 172 10.44 0.05 5.90
C ALA A 172 9.87 1.47 5.98
N LEU A 173 10.69 2.47 6.35
CA LEU A 173 10.28 3.87 6.40
C LEU A 173 10.11 4.49 5.00
N VAL A 174 10.95 4.11 4.04
CA VAL A 174 10.83 4.51 2.64
C VAL A 174 9.49 4.04 2.07
N LEU A 175 9.13 2.78 2.32
CA LEU A 175 7.86 2.19 1.87
C LEU A 175 6.64 2.82 2.56
N ALA A 176 6.73 3.16 3.84
CA ALA A 176 5.66 3.87 4.52
C ALA A 176 5.43 5.28 3.95
N ARG A 177 6.51 6.02 3.62
CA ARG A 177 6.42 7.29 2.89
C ARG A 177 5.82 7.13 1.50
N PHE A 178 6.21 6.08 0.79
CA PHE A 178 5.65 5.75 -0.51
C PHE A 178 4.13 5.51 -0.42
N SER A 179 3.67 4.70 0.55
CA SER A 179 2.23 4.45 0.74
C SER A 179 1.45 5.74 0.99
N GLN A 180 1.98 6.64 1.83
CA GLN A 180 1.38 7.95 2.07
C GLN A 180 1.37 8.84 0.82
N ALA A 181 2.45 8.80 0.02
CA ALA A 181 2.54 9.57 -1.22
C ALA A 181 1.52 9.07 -2.25
N VAL A 182 1.37 7.76 -2.42
CA VAL A 182 0.36 7.18 -3.32
C VAL A 182 -1.05 7.59 -2.89
N GLU A 183 -1.37 7.48 -1.60
CA GLU A 183 -2.68 7.90 -1.08
C GLU A 183 -2.94 9.39 -1.32
N LYS A 184 -1.96 10.25 -1.09
CA LYS A 184 -2.07 11.71 -1.23
C LYS A 184 -2.11 12.17 -2.69
N GLU A 185 -1.26 11.60 -3.56
CA GLU A 185 -1.03 12.11 -4.93
C GLU A 185 -1.89 11.39 -5.95
N ILE A 186 -2.12 10.07 -5.75
CA ILE A 186 -2.90 9.23 -6.67
C ILE A 186 -4.34 9.03 -6.16
N GLY A 187 -4.57 9.13 -4.85
CA GLY A 187 -5.90 8.97 -4.23
C GLY A 187 -6.37 7.52 -4.11
N ILE A 188 -5.44 6.57 -4.10
CA ILE A 188 -5.70 5.14 -3.83
C ILE A 188 -4.77 4.65 -2.74
N THR A 189 -5.08 3.51 -2.12
CA THR A 189 -4.23 2.88 -1.12
C THR A 189 -3.46 1.71 -1.69
N VAL A 190 -2.35 1.36 -1.02
CA VAL A 190 -1.52 0.20 -1.36
C VAL A 190 -1.23 -0.63 -0.12
N SER A 191 -1.22 -1.94 -0.30
CA SER A 191 -0.70 -2.90 0.66
C SER A 191 0.77 -3.18 0.37
N VAL A 192 1.58 -3.22 1.42
CA VAL A 192 3.02 -3.45 1.32
C VAL A 192 3.42 -4.58 2.25
N GLY A 193 3.94 -5.65 1.68
CA GLY A 193 4.63 -6.70 2.43
C GLY A 193 6.15 -6.52 2.30
N LEU A 194 6.89 -6.67 3.38
CA LEU A 194 8.34 -6.52 3.43
C LEU A 194 8.97 -7.76 4.05
N SER A 195 9.97 -8.35 3.38
CA SER A 195 10.61 -9.57 3.84
C SER A 195 12.03 -9.72 3.26
N TYR A 196 12.66 -10.86 3.53
CA TYR A 196 13.95 -11.26 2.94
C TYR A 196 13.79 -12.11 1.67
N CYS A 197 12.58 -12.54 1.32
CA CYS A 197 12.31 -13.24 0.07
C CYS A 197 10.95 -12.85 -0.52
N LYS A 198 10.82 -13.00 -1.84
CA LYS A 198 9.61 -12.60 -2.59
C LYS A 198 8.35 -13.31 -2.12
N PHE A 199 8.45 -14.62 -1.83
CA PHE A 199 7.29 -15.39 -1.39
C PHE A 199 6.70 -14.83 -0.08
N LEU A 200 7.56 -14.62 0.92
CA LEU A 200 7.11 -14.07 2.20
C LEU A 200 6.65 -12.61 2.08
N ALA A 201 7.33 -11.79 1.27
CA ALA A 201 6.88 -10.42 1.02
C ALA A 201 5.47 -10.36 0.41
N LYS A 202 5.09 -11.35 -0.42
CA LYS A 202 3.74 -11.40 -1.03
C LYS A 202 2.64 -11.89 -0.08
N VAL A 203 2.97 -12.62 0.97
CA VAL A 203 1.99 -13.18 1.92
C VAL A 203 1.98 -12.48 3.28
N ALA A 204 2.89 -11.53 3.48
CA ALA A 204 3.06 -10.77 4.71
C ALA A 204 1.90 -9.80 5.01
#